data_8e67ebd694676df99cc38b8ce2d0a22f
#
_entry.id   8e67ebd694676df99cc38b8ce2d0a22f
#
_cell.length_a   1.000
_cell.length_b   1.000
_cell.length_c   1.000
_cell.angle_alpha   90.00
_cell.angle_beta   90.00
_cell.angle_gamma   90.00
#
_symmetry.space_group_name_H-M   'P 1'
#
loop_
_entity.id
_entity.type
_entity.pdbx_description
1 polymer ?
#
loop_
_entity_poly.entity_id
_entity_poly.type
_entity_poly.pdbx_seq_one_letter_code
_entity_poly.pdbx_strand_id
1 'polypeptide(L)'
;VTGVQTCALPISIAKIAGLKMCESFNLQYGTNYIAVMPTNLYGPNDNFHLENSHVLPAMIRKIYLAKCLNEGDWDAVRKDIDLRPVKGVNGSYSNEEILAELANFGITPEAVTLWGTGKPLREFLWSEEMADASVHVLLNVDFKDTYAPDSKEIRNCHINVGTGKELSIKEVAEKIIAEIGFKGELRWDASKPDGTLRKLTDVTKLHNLGWHHKIEIDEGIHRLYEWYLKGICINHRTD
;
A
#
# COMPACT_ATOMS: atom_id res chain seq x y z
N VAL A 1 -17.11 -7.10 -14.23
CA VAL A 1 -16.35 -5.83 -14.44
C VAL A 1 -17.10 -4.63 -13.88
N THR A 2 -18.43 -4.66 -13.81
CA THR A 2 -19.25 -3.51 -13.37
C THR A 2 -19.31 -3.31 -11.85
N GLY A 3 -19.13 -4.34 -11.04
CA GLY A 3 -19.26 -4.26 -9.57
C GLY A 3 -18.19 -3.43 -8.88
N VAL A 4 -16.94 -3.53 -9.31
CA VAL A 4 -15.81 -2.81 -8.69
C VAL A 4 -15.83 -1.31 -9.04
N GLN A 5 -16.23 -0.96 -10.24
CA GLN A 5 -16.36 0.44 -10.66
C GLN A 5 -17.51 1.17 -9.93
N THR A 6 -18.63 0.50 -9.67
CA THR A 6 -19.77 1.10 -8.95
C THR A 6 -19.50 1.38 -7.49
N CYS A 7 -18.63 0.61 -6.82
CA CYS A 7 -18.24 0.89 -5.43
C CYS A 7 -17.20 2.01 -5.30
N ALA A 8 -16.28 2.16 -6.25
CA ALA A 8 -15.25 3.20 -6.21
C ALA A 8 -15.78 4.60 -6.54
N LEU A 9 -16.72 4.73 -7.47
CA LEU A 9 -17.28 6.01 -7.92
C LEU A 9 -17.89 6.86 -6.80
N PRO A 10 -18.81 6.35 -5.94
CA PRO A 10 -19.38 7.15 -4.87
C PRO A 10 -18.33 7.66 -3.88
N ILE A 11 -17.34 6.83 -3.52
CA ILE A 11 -16.24 7.23 -2.62
C ILE A 11 -15.39 8.32 -3.28
N SER A 12 -15.05 8.17 -4.57
CA SER A 12 -14.27 9.15 -5.31
C SER A 12 -15.00 10.49 -5.41
N ILE A 13 -16.29 10.49 -5.72
CA ILE A 13 -17.13 11.69 -5.80
C ILE A 13 -17.19 12.38 -4.42
N ALA A 14 -17.39 11.63 -3.33
CA ALA A 14 -17.42 12.19 -1.99
C ALA A 14 -16.08 12.86 -1.62
N LYS A 15 -14.95 12.26 -1.96
CA LYS A 15 -13.62 12.86 -1.75
C LYS A 15 -13.42 14.14 -2.58
N ILE A 16 -13.82 14.13 -3.84
CA ILE A 16 -13.76 15.33 -4.71
C ILE A 16 -14.65 16.42 -4.15
N ALA A 17 -15.88 16.11 -3.72
CA ALA A 17 -16.79 17.06 -3.13
C ALA A 17 -16.20 17.68 -1.86
N GLY A 18 -15.66 16.88 -0.94
CA GLY A 18 -15.01 17.35 0.29
C GLY A 18 -13.85 18.30 0.01
N LEU A 19 -13.00 17.96 -0.96
CA LEU A 19 -11.90 18.82 -1.42
C LEU A 19 -12.40 20.17 -1.93
N LYS A 20 -13.41 20.16 -2.78
CA LYS A 20 -14.02 21.39 -3.33
C LYS A 20 -14.79 22.19 -2.28
N MET A 21 -15.39 21.54 -1.30
CA MET A 21 -16.00 22.21 -0.15
C MET A 21 -14.95 22.98 0.66
N CYS A 22 -13.81 22.40 1.00
CA CYS A 22 -12.73 23.10 1.69
C CYS A 22 -12.31 24.36 0.93
N GLU A 23 -12.10 24.25 -0.39
CA GLU A 23 -11.74 25.37 -1.27
C GLU A 23 -12.84 26.47 -1.24
N SER A 24 -14.11 26.10 -1.40
CA SER A 24 -15.24 27.04 -1.41
C SER A 24 -15.44 27.74 -0.07
N PHE A 25 -15.33 27.01 1.05
CA PHE A 25 -15.43 27.61 2.39
C PHE A 25 -14.32 28.62 2.66
N ASN A 26 -13.10 28.31 2.25
CA ASN A 26 -12.00 29.27 2.38
C ASN A 26 -12.27 30.57 1.62
N LEU A 27 -12.74 30.45 0.37
CA LEU A 27 -13.02 31.61 -0.48
C LEU A 27 -14.22 32.43 0.02
N GLN A 28 -15.26 31.77 0.52
CA GLN A 28 -16.50 32.43 0.94
C GLN A 28 -16.45 32.98 2.35
N TYR A 29 -15.80 32.26 3.28
CA TYR A 29 -15.84 32.55 4.72
C TYR A 29 -14.49 32.89 5.32
N GLY A 30 -13.41 32.89 4.52
CA GLY A 30 -12.05 33.16 5.01
C GLY A 30 -11.53 32.11 5.99
N THR A 31 -12.00 30.85 5.87
CA THR A 31 -11.50 29.74 6.68
C THR A 31 -10.10 29.31 6.19
N ASN A 32 -9.42 28.44 6.94
CA ASN A 32 -8.09 27.94 6.62
C ASN A 32 -8.08 26.40 6.52
N TYR A 33 -8.95 25.85 5.67
CA TYR A 33 -9.03 24.41 5.44
C TYR A 33 -8.09 23.98 4.32
N ILE A 34 -7.20 23.04 4.58
CA ILE A 34 -6.29 22.49 3.59
C ILE A 34 -6.60 21.01 3.37
N ALA A 35 -6.87 20.63 2.12
CA ALA A 35 -7.07 19.26 1.72
C ALA A 35 -5.74 18.66 1.29
N VAL A 36 -5.38 17.50 1.87
CA VAL A 36 -4.20 16.71 1.48
C VAL A 36 -4.63 15.45 0.74
N MET A 37 -3.90 15.08 -0.30
CA MET A 37 -4.17 13.91 -1.15
C MET A 37 -2.97 12.96 -1.14
N PRO A 38 -3.04 11.86 -0.37
CA PRO A 38 -1.95 10.90 -0.31
C PRO A 38 -1.89 10.01 -1.56
N THR A 39 -0.68 9.56 -1.87
CA THR A 39 -0.43 8.46 -2.77
C THR A 39 -0.76 7.09 -2.11
N ASN A 40 -0.28 5.96 -2.66
CA ASN A 40 -0.52 4.66 -2.02
C ASN A 40 0.29 4.56 -0.73
N LEU A 41 -0.41 4.43 0.39
CA LEU A 41 0.21 4.27 1.70
C LEU A 41 0.48 2.81 2.00
N TYR A 42 1.55 2.54 2.75
CA TYR A 42 1.89 1.24 3.30
C TYR A 42 2.59 1.43 4.64
N GLY A 43 2.47 0.49 5.56
CA GLY A 43 3.09 0.63 6.89
C GLY A 43 2.48 -0.27 7.95
N PRO A 44 2.80 -0.03 9.23
CA PRO A 44 2.26 -0.78 10.36
C PRO A 44 0.73 -0.82 10.36
N ASN A 45 0.17 -1.94 10.82
CA ASN A 45 -1.27 -2.21 10.85
C ASN A 45 -1.95 -2.28 9.47
N ASP A 46 -1.18 -2.46 8.39
CA ASP A 46 -1.74 -2.72 7.07
C ASP A 46 -2.45 -4.09 7.03
N ASN A 47 -3.33 -4.24 6.05
CA ASN A 47 -4.08 -5.48 5.85
C ASN A 47 -3.27 -6.48 5.01
N PHE A 48 -2.90 -7.61 5.61
CA PHE A 48 -2.18 -8.72 4.94
C PHE A 48 -3.11 -9.85 4.45
N HIS A 49 -4.41 -9.63 4.36
CA HIS A 49 -5.35 -10.64 3.91
C HIS A 49 -5.18 -10.90 2.40
N LEU A 50 -5.01 -12.18 2.00
CA LEU A 50 -4.66 -12.53 0.61
C LEU A 50 -5.71 -12.14 -0.44
N GLU A 51 -6.98 -11.97 -0.03
CA GLU A 51 -8.08 -11.61 -0.94
C GLU A 51 -8.32 -10.10 -1.03
N ASN A 52 -8.17 -9.38 0.08
CA ASN A 52 -8.68 -8.01 0.24
C ASN A 52 -7.62 -6.99 0.64
N SER A 53 -6.34 -7.35 0.57
CA SER A 53 -5.24 -6.44 0.90
C SER A 53 -4.77 -5.61 -0.29
N HIS A 54 -4.05 -4.54 0.01
CA HIS A 54 -3.31 -3.80 -0.99
C HIS A 54 -2.13 -4.62 -1.52
N VAL A 55 -1.61 -4.21 -2.67
CA VAL A 55 -0.60 -4.98 -3.42
C VAL A 55 0.67 -5.27 -2.61
N LEU A 56 1.21 -4.29 -1.88
CA LEU A 56 2.49 -4.43 -1.17
C LEU A 56 2.38 -5.40 0.02
N PRO A 57 1.44 -5.26 0.98
CA PRO A 57 1.27 -6.22 2.05
C PRO A 57 0.89 -7.63 1.56
N ALA A 58 0.09 -7.73 0.47
CA ALA A 58 -0.20 -9.03 -0.14
C ALA A 58 1.07 -9.71 -0.66
N MET A 59 1.96 -8.96 -1.32
CA MET A 59 3.22 -9.51 -1.82
C MET A 59 4.14 -9.97 -0.68
N ILE A 60 4.27 -9.19 0.39
CA ILE A 60 5.07 -9.59 1.56
C ILE A 60 4.57 -10.93 2.10
N ARG A 61 3.27 -11.06 2.36
CA ARG A 61 2.71 -12.31 2.90
C ARG A 61 2.86 -13.49 1.95
N LYS A 62 2.59 -13.31 0.65
CA LYS A 62 2.72 -14.37 -0.35
C LYS A 62 4.16 -14.87 -0.45
N ILE A 63 5.13 -13.96 -0.53
CA ILE A 63 6.54 -14.30 -0.68
C ILE A 63 7.08 -14.93 0.61
N TYR A 64 6.66 -14.45 1.78
CA TYR A 64 7.00 -15.06 3.06
C TYR A 64 6.50 -16.50 3.18
N LEU A 65 5.22 -16.74 2.91
CA LEU A 65 4.63 -18.08 2.95
C LEU A 65 5.31 -19.02 1.95
N ALA A 66 5.59 -18.57 0.73
CA ALA A 66 6.32 -19.35 -0.26
C ALA A 66 7.73 -19.71 0.20
N LYS A 67 8.44 -18.77 0.86
CA LYS A 67 9.74 -19.03 1.47
C LYS A 67 9.63 -20.10 2.55
N CYS A 68 8.70 -19.98 3.50
CA CYS A 68 8.52 -20.95 4.56
C CYS A 68 8.23 -22.36 3.99
N LEU A 69 7.37 -22.43 2.95
CA LEU A 69 7.10 -23.70 2.26
C LEU A 69 8.35 -24.27 1.56
N ASN A 70 9.13 -23.42 0.89
CA ASN A 70 10.37 -23.82 0.21
C ASN A 70 11.42 -24.35 1.19
N GLU A 71 11.50 -23.77 2.39
CA GLU A 71 12.41 -24.17 3.46
C GLU A 71 11.87 -25.33 4.32
N GLY A 72 10.61 -25.73 4.12
CA GLY A 72 9.94 -26.76 4.92
C GLY A 72 9.56 -26.31 6.33
N ASP A 73 9.53 -24.99 6.58
CA ASP A 73 9.15 -24.41 7.88
C ASP A 73 7.62 -24.34 8.04
N TRP A 74 7.04 -25.52 8.30
CA TRP A 74 5.61 -25.65 8.51
C TRP A 74 5.11 -24.96 9.79
N ASP A 75 5.95 -24.80 10.79
CA ASP A 75 5.58 -24.08 12.01
C ASP A 75 5.33 -22.61 11.71
N ALA A 76 6.17 -21.97 10.91
CA ALA A 76 5.98 -20.60 10.47
C ALA A 76 4.74 -20.44 9.59
N VAL A 77 4.51 -21.37 8.65
CA VAL A 77 3.28 -21.38 7.82
C VAL A 77 2.03 -21.45 8.68
N ARG A 78 1.97 -22.41 9.64
CA ARG A 78 0.82 -22.59 10.52
C ARG A 78 0.56 -21.39 11.39
N LYS A 79 1.60 -20.77 11.96
CA LYS A 79 1.48 -19.55 12.75
C LYS A 79 0.87 -18.39 11.96
N ASP A 80 1.30 -18.19 10.71
CA ASP A 80 0.73 -17.13 9.87
C ASP A 80 -0.75 -17.38 9.56
N ILE A 81 -1.11 -18.60 9.14
CA ILE A 81 -2.49 -18.90 8.75
C ILE A 81 -3.43 -19.05 9.94
N ASP A 82 -2.95 -19.35 11.16
CA ASP A 82 -3.74 -19.25 12.39
C ASP A 82 -4.09 -17.80 12.71
N LEU A 83 -3.11 -16.91 12.59
CA LEU A 83 -3.33 -15.50 12.81
C LEU A 83 -4.23 -14.86 11.73
N ARG A 84 -4.12 -15.35 10.48
CA ARG A 84 -4.85 -14.83 9.31
C ARG A 84 -5.36 -15.96 8.43
N PRO A 85 -6.44 -16.68 8.86
CA PRO A 85 -6.99 -17.80 8.10
C PRO A 85 -7.29 -17.44 6.64
N VAL A 86 -7.07 -18.41 5.74
CA VAL A 86 -7.28 -18.23 4.30
C VAL A 86 -8.52 -19.03 3.91
N LYS A 87 -9.61 -18.36 3.56
CA LYS A 87 -10.94 -18.97 3.27
C LYS A 87 -11.36 -20.01 4.32
N GLY A 88 -11.09 -19.76 5.59
CA GLY A 88 -11.43 -20.65 6.70
C GLY A 88 -10.39 -21.75 6.97
N VAL A 89 -9.39 -21.92 6.11
CA VAL A 89 -8.25 -22.81 6.38
C VAL A 89 -7.30 -22.13 7.35
N ASN A 90 -6.98 -22.81 8.45
CA ASN A 90 -6.06 -22.37 9.50
C ASN A 90 -4.97 -23.43 9.75
N GLY A 91 -4.11 -23.23 10.73
CA GLY A 91 -2.98 -24.11 11.02
C GLY A 91 -3.32 -25.50 11.53
N SER A 92 -4.57 -25.80 11.86
CA SER A 92 -5.02 -27.13 12.28
C SER A 92 -5.27 -28.11 11.13
N TYR A 93 -5.36 -27.59 9.89
CA TYR A 93 -5.58 -28.40 8.69
C TYR A 93 -4.33 -29.20 8.30
N SER A 94 -4.51 -30.22 7.46
CA SER A 94 -3.38 -31.01 6.94
C SER A 94 -2.48 -30.17 6.01
N ASN A 95 -1.24 -30.61 5.81
CA ASN A 95 -0.31 -29.92 4.91
C ASN A 95 -0.85 -29.87 3.48
N GLU A 96 -1.52 -30.93 3.03
CA GLU A 96 -2.13 -31.04 1.70
C GLU A 96 -3.25 -30.00 1.51
N GLU A 97 -4.12 -29.84 2.51
CA GLU A 97 -5.21 -28.85 2.46
C GLU A 97 -4.67 -27.43 2.47
N ILE A 98 -3.67 -27.14 3.31
CA ILE A 98 -3.01 -25.84 3.37
C ILE A 98 -2.33 -25.53 2.04
N LEU A 99 -1.57 -26.46 1.47
CA LEU A 99 -0.92 -26.29 0.16
C LEU A 99 -1.94 -26.03 -0.95
N ALA A 100 -3.02 -26.82 -0.98
CA ALA A 100 -4.07 -26.65 -1.99
C ALA A 100 -4.71 -25.27 -1.92
N GLU A 101 -4.99 -24.74 -0.71
CA GLU A 101 -5.58 -23.42 -0.56
C GLU A 101 -4.57 -22.30 -0.90
N LEU A 102 -3.32 -22.41 -0.44
CA LEU A 102 -2.29 -21.43 -0.77
C LEU A 102 -1.97 -21.39 -2.28
N ALA A 103 -2.01 -22.55 -2.96
CA ALA A 103 -1.84 -22.61 -4.41
C ALA A 103 -2.94 -21.84 -5.18
N ASN A 104 -4.18 -21.78 -4.65
CA ASN A 104 -5.25 -20.96 -5.24
C ASN A 104 -4.91 -19.45 -5.23
N PHE A 105 -4.02 -19.04 -4.34
CA PHE A 105 -3.49 -17.67 -4.28
C PHE A 105 -2.15 -17.49 -5.00
N GLY A 106 -1.69 -18.53 -5.72
CA GLY A 106 -0.42 -18.51 -6.45
C GLY A 106 0.80 -18.65 -5.56
N ILE A 107 0.66 -19.31 -4.39
CA ILE A 107 1.74 -19.55 -3.44
C ILE A 107 2.08 -21.03 -3.45
N THR A 108 3.29 -21.37 -3.91
CA THR A 108 3.84 -22.74 -3.87
C THR A 108 5.28 -22.71 -3.34
N PRO A 109 5.84 -23.86 -2.95
CA PRO A 109 7.25 -23.94 -2.53
C PRO A 109 8.22 -23.42 -3.61
N GLU A 110 7.90 -23.62 -4.90
CA GLU A 110 8.78 -23.31 -6.02
C GLU A 110 8.58 -21.90 -6.58
N ALA A 111 7.37 -21.33 -6.41
CA ALA A 111 7.03 -20.09 -7.09
C ALA A 111 5.95 -19.28 -6.36
N VAL A 112 6.01 -17.95 -6.58
CA VAL A 112 4.92 -17.02 -6.28
C VAL A 112 4.36 -16.47 -7.59
N THR A 113 3.06 -16.64 -7.81
CA THR A 113 2.36 -16.06 -8.96
C THR A 113 1.59 -14.81 -8.55
N LEU A 114 1.92 -13.69 -9.16
CA LEU A 114 1.24 -12.41 -9.00
C LEU A 114 0.35 -12.10 -10.19
N TRP A 115 -0.72 -11.35 -9.96
CA TRP A 115 -1.66 -10.98 -11.02
C TRP A 115 -1.13 -9.87 -11.91
N GLY A 116 -1.51 -9.90 -13.20
CA GLY A 116 -1.15 -8.91 -14.21
C GLY A 116 0.21 -9.16 -14.83
N THR A 117 0.82 -8.12 -15.38
CA THR A 117 2.12 -8.18 -16.07
C THR A 117 3.29 -7.67 -15.23
N GLY A 118 3.03 -7.07 -14.08
CA GLY A 118 4.04 -6.39 -13.26
C GLY A 118 4.51 -5.04 -13.82
N LYS A 119 4.03 -4.62 -14.99
CA LYS A 119 4.45 -3.37 -15.65
C LYS A 119 3.87 -2.08 -15.05
N PRO A 120 2.64 -2.06 -14.47
CA PRO A 120 2.09 -0.84 -13.93
C PRO A 120 3.02 -0.16 -12.92
N LEU A 121 3.13 1.17 -13.05
CA LEU A 121 3.95 1.99 -12.19
C LEU A 121 3.12 2.52 -11.02
N ARG A 122 3.68 2.47 -9.82
CA ARG A 122 3.06 2.95 -8.58
C ARG A 122 4.06 3.73 -7.76
N GLU A 123 3.53 4.68 -7.05
CA GLU A 123 4.21 5.42 -6.01
C GLU A 123 3.75 4.88 -4.65
N PHE A 124 4.67 4.75 -3.70
CA PHE A 124 4.41 4.27 -2.35
C PHE A 124 5.00 5.23 -1.33
N LEU A 125 4.23 5.54 -0.28
CA LEU A 125 4.67 6.38 0.82
C LEU A 125 4.44 5.64 2.14
N TRP A 126 5.43 5.68 3.03
CA TRP A 126 5.32 5.14 4.38
C TRP A 126 4.25 5.88 5.18
N SER A 127 3.35 5.15 5.86
CA SER A 127 2.14 5.72 6.45
C SER A 127 2.42 6.76 7.55
N GLU A 128 3.49 6.58 8.32
CA GLU A 128 3.89 7.55 9.35
C GLU A 128 4.40 8.86 8.72
N GLU A 129 4.97 8.83 7.53
CA GLU A 129 5.36 10.04 6.81
C GLU A 129 4.15 10.83 6.29
N MET A 130 3.04 10.14 5.96
CA MET A 130 1.78 10.83 5.69
C MET A 130 1.28 11.60 6.92
N ALA A 131 1.42 11.01 8.11
CA ALA A 131 1.08 11.67 9.36
C ALA A 131 2.00 12.89 9.61
N ASP A 132 3.31 12.71 9.44
CA ASP A 132 4.31 13.80 9.58
C ASP A 132 4.03 14.95 8.59
N ALA A 133 3.76 14.63 7.33
CA ALA A 133 3.36 15.63 6.33
C ALA A 133 2.09 16.38 6.71
N SER A 134 1.10 15.66 7.25
CA SER A 134 -0.15 16.29 7.70
C SER A 134 0.06 17.24 8.86
N VAL A 135 0.91 16.88 9.83
CA VAL A 135 1.30 17.74 10.95
C VAL A 135 2.09 18.94 10.45
N HIS A 136 3.03 18.72 9.52
CA HIS A 136 3.78 19.83 8.90
C HIS A 136 2.86 20.85 8.24
N VAL A 137 1.91 20.38 7.42
CA VAL A 137 0.93 21.24 6.74
C VAL A 137 0.06 21.98 7.76
N LEU A 138 -0.41 21.28 8.80
CA LEU A 138 -1.26 21.88 9.84
C LEU A 138 -0.56 23.01 10.58
N LEU A 139 0.74 22.91 10.85
CA LEU A 139 1.49 23.86 11.68
C LEU A 139 2.15 24.98 10.88
N ASN A 140 2.42 24.77 9.59
CA ASN A 140 3.30 25.66 8.83
C ASN A 140 2.69 26.21 7.54
N VAL A 141 1.48 25.80 7.15
CA VAL A 141 0.89 26.17 5.85
C VAL A 141 -0.48 26.77 6.04
N ASP A 142 -0.68 27.97 5.47
CA ASP A 142 -2.00 28.59 5.35
C ASP A 142 -2.61 28.32 3.96
N PHE A 143 -3.92 28.45 3.83
CA PHE A 143 -4.61 28.29 2.56
C PHE A 143 -4.03 29.22 1.46
N LYS A 144 -3.64 30.45 1.80
CA LYS A 144 -3.00 31.40 0.89
C LYS A 144 -1.69 30.89 0.29
N ASP A 145 -1.00 29.96 0.95
CA ASP A 145 0.28 29.40 0.48
C ASP A 145 0.08 28.25 -0.52
N THR A 146 -1.18 27.81 -0.75
CA THR A 146 -1.50 26.69 -1.64
C THR A 146 -1.71 27.09 -3.10
N TYR A 147 -1.68 28.39 -3.41
CA TYR A 147 -1.82 28.95 -4.76
C TYR A 147 -0.90 30.14 -4.96
N ALA A 148 -0.62 30.50 -6.23
CA ALA A 148 0.23 31.63 -6.53
C ALA A 148 -0.50 32.96 -6.20
N PRO A 149 0.17 33.95 -5.59
CA PRO A 149 -0.45 35.23 -5.16
C PRO A 149 -1.10 36.02 -6.30
N ASP A 150 -0.64 35.89 -7.53
CA ASP A 150 -1.12 36.53 -8.73
C ASP A 150 -2.14 35.73 -9.53
N SER A 151 -2.60 34.58 -8.96
CA SER A 151 -3.59 33.74 -9.60
C SER A 151 -4.91 34.47 -9.83
N LYS A 152 -5.34 34.56 -11.08
CA LYS A 152 -6.65 35.15 -11.46
C LYS A 152 -7.82 34.27 -11.00
N GLU A 153 -7.60 32.99 -10.84
CA GLU A 153 -8.59 32.00 -10.39
C GLU A 153 -7.95 31.10 -9.36
N ILE A 154 -8.53 31.04 -8.17
CA ILE A 154 -8.09 30.17 -7.08
C ILE A 154 -8.79 28.83 -7.23
N ARG A 155 -8.03 27.78 -7.56
CA ARG A 155 -8.50 26.40 -7.72
C ARG A 155 -7.37 25.41 -7.52
N ASN A 156 -7.72 24.13 -7.32
CA ASN A 156 -6.76 23.05 -7.11
C ASN A 156 -5.79 23.32 -5.95
N CYS A 157 -6.35 23.84 -4.86
CA CYS A 157 -5.60 24.26 -3.67
C CYS A 157 -5.17 23.05 -2.79
N HIS A 158 -5.55 21.83 -3.14
CA HIS A 158 -5.09 20.64 -2.45
C HIS A 158 -3.58 20.44 -2.56
N ILE A 159 -3.02 19.74 -1.58
CA ILE A 159 -1.61 19.39 -1.54
C ILE A 159 -1.49 17.87 -1.72
N ASN A 160 -0.80 17.43 -2.77
CA ASN A 160 -0.45 16.03 -2.95
C ASN A 160 0.66 15.65 -1.98
N VAL A 161 0.49 14.51 -1.29
CA VAL A 161 1.48 13.95 -0.38
C VAL A 161 1.98 12.63 -0.92
N GLY A 162 3.25 12.58 -1.27
CA GLY A 162 3.91 11.44 -1.88
C GLY A 162 5.42 11.59 -1.89
N THR A 163 6.08 10.69 -2.60
CA THR A 163 7.54 10.69 -2.75
C THR A 163 7.98 11.35 -4.07
N GLY A 164 7.09 11.45 -5.05
CA GLY A 164 7.42 11.84 -6.42
C GLY A 164 8.21 10.76 -7.18
N LYS A 165 8.35 9.55 -6.63
CA LYS A 165 9.09 8.43 -7.22
C LYS A 165 8.14 7.27 -7.51
N GLU A 166 8.26 6.67 -8.68
CA GLU A 166 7.46 5.52 -9.05
C GLU A 166 8.33 4.30 -9.35
N LEU A 167 7.78 3.13 -9.10
CA LEU A 167 8.37 1.83 -9.37
C LEU A 167 7.31 0.95 -10.04
N SER A 168 7.75 0.05 -10.92
CA SER A 168 6.88 -1.00 -11.43
C SER A 168 6.53 -1.99 -10.31
N ILE A 169 5.36 -2.60 -10.41
CA ILE A 169 4.96 -3.67 -9.47
C ILE A 169 5.99 -4.80 -9.47
N LYS A 170 6.64 -5.04 -10.63
CA LYS A 170 7.72 -6.02 -10.73
C LYS A 170 8.93 -5.63 -9.89
N GLU A 171 9.43 -4.40 -9.99
CA GLU A 171 10.55 -3.91 -9.18
C GLU A 171 10.25 -3.98 -7.68
N VAL A 172 9.03 -3.65 -7.27
CA VAL A 172 8.61 -3.78 -5.87
C VAL A 172 8.61 -5.24 -5.42
N ALA A 173 8.10 -6.18 -6.24
CA ALA A 173 8.13 -7.60 -5.94
C ALA A 173 9.58 -8.14 -5.81
N GLU A 174 10.47 -7.73 -6.72
CA GLU A 174 11.89 -8.10 -6.69
C GLU A 174 12.60 -7.58 -5.43
N LYS A 175 12.30 -6.36 -4.98
CA LYS A 175 12.81 -5.81 -3.72
C LYS A 175 12.32 -6.61 -2.50
N ILE A 176 11.04 -6.97 -2.48
CA ILE A 176 10.46 -7.80 -1.41
C ILE A 176 11.08 -9.20 -1.40
N ILE A 177 11.31 -9.81 -2.56
CA ILE A 177 11.98 -11.12 -2.68
C ILE A 177 13.40 -11.03 -2.12
N ALA A 178 14.14 -9.98 -2.45
CA ALA A 178 15.50 -9.78 -1.96
C ALA A 178 15.53 -9.62 -0.43
N GLU A 179 14.61 -8.82 0.13
CA GLU A 179 14.49 -8.58 1.57
C GLU A 179 14.12 -9.86 2.33
N ILE A 180 13.11 -10.61 1.85
CA ILE A 180 12.64 -11.84 2.49
C ILE A 180 13.62 -12.99 2.29
N GLY A 181 14.37 -12.99 1.19
CA GLY A 181 15.33 -14.03 0.85
C GLY A 181 14.69 -15.28 0.22
N PHE A 182 13.55 -15.13 -0.46
CA PHE A 182 12.91 -16.22 -1.19
C PHE A 182 13.76 -16.66 -2.39
N LYS A 183 13.92 -17.97 -2.58
CA LYS A 183 14.79 -18.57 -3.62
C LYS A 183 14.02 -19.17 -4.79
N GLY A 184 12.69 -19.19 -4.72
CA GLY A 184 11.85 -19.67 -5.80
C GLY A 184 11.62 -18.62 -6.91
N GLU A 185 10.73 -18.95 -7.82
CA GLU A 185 10.45 -18.17 -9.04
C GLU A 185 9.33 -17.15 -8.81
N LEU A 186 9.48 -15.96 -9.38
CA LEU A 186 8.40 -14.97 -9.52
C LEU A 186 7.70 -15.15 -10.88
N ARG A 187 6.41 -15.47 -10.85
CA ARG A 187 5.56 -15.64 -12.04
C ARG A 187 4.49 -14.57 -12.12
N TRP A 188 4.01 -14.31 -13.34
CA TRP A 188 2.97 -13.34 -13.61
C TRP A 188 1.79 -14.01 -14.33
N ASP A 189 0.58 -13.81 -13.79
CA ASP A 189 -0.66 -14.23 -14.44
C ASP A 189 -1.23 -13.07 -15.27
N ALA A 190 -0.79 -12.98 -16.53
CA ALA A 190 -1.25 -11.96 -17.46
C ALA A 190 -2.72 -12.13 -17.91
N SER A 191 -3.41 -13.21 -17.53
CA SER A 191 -4.86 -13.36 -17.74
C SER A 191 -5.67 -12.44 -16.83
N LYS A 192 -5.07 -11.97 -15.75
CA LYS A 192 -5.66 -10.99 -14.82
C LYS A 192 -5.35 -9.58 -15.32
N PRO A 193 -6.31 -8.63 -15.20
CA PRO A 193 -6.09 -7.29 -15.70
C PRO A 193 -5.02 -6.56 -14.89
N ASP A 194 -4.16 -5.82 -15.59
CA ASP A 194 -3.41 -4.75 -14.96
C ASP A 194 -4.37 -3.62 -14.54
N GLY A 195 -4.05 -2.94 -13.45
CA GLY A 195 -4.72 -1.68 -13.11
C GLY A 195 -4.25 -0.53 -14.03
N THR A 196 -4.55 0.71 -13.66
CA THR A 196 -4.04 1.91 -14.36
C THR A 196 -2.54 1.80 -14.56
N LEU A 197 -2.05 2.03 -15.79
CA LEU A 197 -0.63 1.83 -16.12
C LEU A 197 0.32 2.72 -15.31
N ARG A 198 -0.08 3.96 -15.06
CA ARG A 198 0.73 4.92 -14.30
C ARG A 198 -0.12 5.72 -13.33
N LYS A 199 0.39 5.89 -12.10
CA LYS A 199 -0.23 6.71 -11.05
C LYS A 199 0.89 7.33 -10.21
N LEU A 200 1.29 8.54 -10.58
CA LEU A 200 2.30 9.34 -9.90
C LEU A 200 1.68 10.65 -9.46
N THR A 201 2.00 11.11 -8.25
CA THR A 201 1.56 12.43 -7.75
C THR A 201 2.61 13.49 -8.05
N ASP A 202 2.15 14.70 -8.39
CA ASP A 202 3.03 15.87 -8.43
C ASP A 202 3.17 16.43 -7.00
N VAL A 203 4.34 16.28 -6.43
CA VAL A 203 4.66 16.70 -5.06
C VAL A 203 5.38 18.06 -5.00
N THR A 204 5.53 18.74 -6.12
CA THR A 204 6.27 20.03 -6.21
C THR A 204 5.75 21.05 -5.22
N LYS A 205 4.42 21.17 -5.06
CA LYS A 205 3.81 22.10 -4.10
C LYS A 205 4.25 21.78 -2.66
N LEU A 206 4.19 20.52 -2.24
CA LEU A 206 4.59 20.10 -0.90
C LEU A 206 6.09 20.32 -0.64
N HIS A 207 6.93 20.04 -1.63
CA HIS A 207 8.37 20.32 -1.55
C HIS A 207 8.67 21.80 -1.39
N ASN A 208 7.98 22.67 -2.16
CA ASN A 208 8.12 24.12 -2.04
C ASN A 208 7.63 24.66 -0.68
N LEU A 209 6.72 23.93 -0.02
CA LEU A 209 6.25 24.22 1.34
C LEU A 209 7.17 23.64 2.42
N GLY A 210 8.31 23.06 2.05
CA GLY A 210 9.39 22.68 2.94
C GLY A 210 9.32 21.26 3.51
N TRP A 211 8.41 20.40 3.01
CA TRP A 211 8.35 18.99 3.44
C TRP A 211 8.84 18.03 2.36
N HIS A 212 9.63 17.04 2.77
CA HIS A 212 10.14 15.95 1.94
C HIS A 212 10.06 14.63 2.71
N HIS A 213 9.75 13.54 2.01
CA HIS A 213 9.82 12.21 2.60
C HIS A 213 11.28 11.84 2.95
N LYS A 214 11.45 10.96 3.93
CA LYS A 214 12.75 10.51 4.45
C LYS A 214 12.95 9.01 4.27
N ILE A 215 11.84 8.24 4.26
CA ILE A 215 11.88 6.77 4.20
C ILE A 215 11.72 6.35 2.75
N GLU A 216 12.80 5.77 2.19
CA GLU A 216 12.78 5.19 0.86
C GLU A 216 12.14 3.79 0.87
N ILE A 217 11.73 3.31 -0.30
CA ILE A 217 10.95 2.08 -0.42
C ILE A 217 11.67 0.84 0.16
N ASP A 218 12.99 0.73 0.00
CA ASP A 218 13.75 -0.40 0.51
C ASP A 218 13.71 -0.45 2.04
N GLU A 219 13.93 0.68 2.69
CA GLU A 219 13.82 0.78 4.14
C GLU A 219 12.38 0.55 4.63
N GLY A 220 11.39 1.09 3.91
CA GLY A 220 9.99 0.87 4.23
C GLY A 220 9.57 -0.60 4.12
N ILE A 221 10.02 -1.32 3.09
CA ILE A 221 9.81 -2.77 2.95
C ILE A 221 10.44 -3.52 4.11
N HIS A 222 11.69 -3.21 4.47
CA HIS A 222 12.38 -3.81 5.61
C HIS A 222 11.60 -3.61 6.92
N ARG A 223 11.22 -2.38 7.24
CA ARG A 223 10.45 -2.05 8.45
C ARG A 223 9.10 -2.76 8.48
N LEU A 224 8.40 -2.83 7.35
CA LEU A 224 7.09 -3.48 7.27
C LEU A 224 7.21 -5.00 7.42
N TYR A 225 8.24 -5.61 6.85
CA TYR A 225 8.52 -7.03 7.00
C TYR A 225 8.88 -7.39 8.45
N GLU A 226 9.71 -6.60 9.11
CA GLU A 226 10.01 -6.72 10.53
C GLU A 226 8.73 -6.63 11.41
N TRP A 227 7.87 -5.66 11.10
CA TRP A 227 6.59 -5.50 11.80
C TRP A 227 5.69 -6.71 11.59
N TYR A 228 5.61 -7.21 10.37
CA TYR A 228 4.83 -8.40 10.02
C TYR A 228 5.30 -9.64 10.79
N LEU A 229 6.61 -9.88 10.88
CA LEU A 229 7.20 -11.00 11.63
C LEU A 229 6.92 -10.88 13.13
N LYS A 230 7.04 -9.68 13.70
CA LYS A 230 6.70 -9.43 15.13
C LYS A 230 5.25 -9.78 15.41
N GLY A 231 4.32 -9.43 14.53
CA GLY A 231 2.92 -9.78 14.66
C GLY A 231 2.66 -11.29 14.72
N ILE A 232 3.41 -12.08 13.95
CA ILE A 232 3.35 -13.56 13.99
C ILE A 232 3.91 -14.10 15.31
N CYS A 233 4.97 -13.48 15.86
CA CYS A 233 5.62 -13.96 17.08
C CYS A 233 4.86 -13.61 18.37
N ILE A 234 4.20 -12.45 18.45
CA ILE A 234 3.56 -11.94 19.68
C ILE A 234 2.27 -12.70 19.99
N ASN A 235 1.47 -13.00 18.98
CA ASN A 235 0.15 -13.64 19.19
C ASN A 235 0.23 -15.13 19.60
N HIS A 236 1.43 -15.73 19.64
CA HIS A 236 1.66 -17.09 20.15
C HIS A 236 2.20 -17.14 21.59
N ARG A 237 2.28 -15.98 22.31
CA ARG A 237 2.71 -15.93 23.73
C ARG A 237 1.54 -15.78 24.71
N THR A 238 0.31 -15.86 24.26
CA THR A 238 -0.91 -15.67 25.09
C THR A 238 -1.69 -16.97 25.33
N ASP A 239 -1.00 -18.13 25.34
CA ASP A 239 -1.52 -19.41 25.86
C ASP A 239 -0.73 -19.86 27.08
#